data_29bb4f82a0bb42dfa100b94e53dd5bb9
#
_entry.id   29bb4f82a0bb42dfa100b94e53dd5bb9
#
_cell.length_a   1.000
_cell.length_b   1.000
_cell.length_c   1.000
_cell.angle_alpha   90.00
_cell.angle_beta   90.00
_cell.angle_gamma   90.00
#
_symmetry.space_group_name_H-M   'P 1'
#
loop_
_entity.id
_entity.type
_entity.pdbx_description
1 polymer ?
#
loop_
_entity_poly.entity_id
_entity_poly.type
_entity_poly.pdbx_seq_one_letter_code
_entity_poly.pdbx_strand_id
1 'polypeptide(L)'
;MKRRTFLSGTAGVALSDAASVPIIDTHIHLFDPTRPQGVPWPGKNNAVLYQPALPGRYRGIATPLGITGAIEVECSPWVDDNQWVLDIAAKDTIIVGTVGNLEPGKPEFRKHLERFHRNPLFRGIRYGNLWGRNLGAELSKPEFISD
;
A
#
# COMPACT_ATOMS: atom_id res chain seq x y z
N MET A 1 75.30 -5.30 14.69
CA MET A 1 74.19 -4.67 13.91
C MET A 1 72.99 -5.60 13.96
N LYS A 2 71.91 -5.22 14.70
CA LYS A 2 70.66 -6.01 14.79
C LYS A 2 69.64 -5.39 13.80
N ARG A 3 69.22 -6.19 12.81
CA ARG A 3 68.16 -5.80 11.89
C ARG A 3 66.80 -5.82 12.64
N ARG A 4 66.09 -4.70 12.66
CA ARG A 4 64.71 -4.61 13.10
C ARG A 4 63.79 -5.00 11.94
N THR A 5 63.04 -6.09 12.10
CA THR A 5 61.97 -6.50 11.19
C THR A 5 60.73 -5.65 11.47
N PHE A 6 60.28 -4.87 10.48
CA PHE A 6 59.03 -4.11 10.55
C PHE A 6 57.93 -5.07 10.14
N LEU A 7 57.05 -5.38 11.08
CA LEU A 7 55.78 -6.10 10.78
C LEU A 7 54.77 -5.06 10.27
N SER A 8 54.55 -5.08 8.94
CA SER A 8 53.44 -4.35 8.33
C SER A 8 52.13 -5.12 8.60
N GLY A 9 51.41 -4.78 9.65
CA GLY A 9 50.07 -5.26 9.87
C GLY A 9 49.10 -4.46 8.99
N THR A 10 48.62 -5.08 7.90
CA THR A 10 47.44 -4.56 7.19
C THR A 10 46.22 -4.77 8.06
N ALA A 11 45.77 -3.72 8.74
CA ALA A 11 44.46 -3.68 9.38
C ALA A 11 43.41 -3.67 8.26
N GLY A 12 42.83 -4.84 7.97
CA GLY A 12 41.65 -4.94 7.13
C GLY A 12 40.48 -4.22 7.83
N VAL A 13 40.09 -3.07 7.32
CA VAL A 13 38.84 -2.45 7.71
C VAL A 13 37.72 -3.35 7.14
N ALA A 14 37.09 -4.15 8.01
CA ALA A 14 35.84 -4.80 7.68
C ALA A 14 34.82 -3.69 7.44
N LEU A 15 34.49 -3.42 6.19
CA LEU A 15 33.31 -2.65 5.83
C LEU A 15 32.14 -3.48 6.36
N SER A 16 31.56 -3.06 7.51
CA SER A 16 30.27 -3.59 7.93
C SER A 16 29.29 -3.28 6.81
N ASP A 17 28.65 -4.28 6.26
CA ASP A 17 27.47 -4.11 5.41
C ASP A 17 26.47 -3.26 6.21
N ALA A 18 26.42 -1.98 5.90
CA ALA A 18 25.39 -1.12 6.44
C ALA A 18 24.08 -1.71 5.94
N ALA A 19 23.28 -2.27 6.84
CA ALA A 19 21.97 -2.80 6.50
C ALA A 19 21.21 -1.71 5.72
N SER A 20 20.88 -1.99 4.48
CA SER A 20 20.18 -1.02 3.64
C SER A 20 18.85 -0.67 4.32
N VAL A 21 18.59 0.62 4.51
CA VAL A 21 17.31 1.08 5.06
C VAL A 21 16.21 0.64 4.10
N PRO A 22 15.19 -0.10 4.57
CA PRO A 22 14.10 -0.53 3.70
C PRO A 22 13.33 0.68 3.16
N ILE A 23 13.09 0.72 1.87
CA ILE A 23 12.28 1.75 1.21
C ILE A 23 10.87 1.20 1.04
N ILE A 24 9.89 1.88 1.63
CA ILE A 24 8.48 1.55 1.51
C ILE A 24 7.78 2.63 0.70
N ASP A 25 7.18 2.24 -0.43
CA ASP A 25 6.27 3.11 -1.18
C ASP A 25 4.92 3.16 -0.44
N THR A 26 4.53 4.33 0.00
CA THR A 26 3.35 4.50 0.87
C THR A 26 2.05 4.77 0.11
N HIS A 27 2.07 4.78 -1.23
CA HIS A 27 0.86 5.08 -1.99
C HIS A 27 0.87 4.47 -3.39
N ILE A 28 0.43 3.23 -3.49
CA ILE A 28 0.13 2.59 -4.77
C ILE A 28 -1.35 2.26 -4.87
N HIS A 29 -1.81 1.93 -6.07
CA HIS A 29 -3.17 1.44 -6.32
C HIS A 29 -3.12 0.05 -6.96
N LEU A 30 -3.97 -0.85 -6.48
CA LEU A 30 -4.19 -2.16 -7.10
C LEU A 30 -5.59 -2.21 -7.71
N PHE A 31 -5.67 -2.58 -8.97
CA PHE A 31 -6.94 -2.75 -9.67
C PHE A 31 -6.78 -3.70 -10.87
N ASP A 32 -7.89 -4.27 -11.31
CA ASP A 32 -7.92 -5.17 -12.47
C ASP A 32 -9.18 -4.92 -13.30
N PRO A 33 -9.07 -4.21 -14.44
CA PRO A 33 -10.21 -3.95 -15.33
C PRO A 33 -10.78 -5.19 -16.00
N THR A 34 -10.09 -6.34 -15.94
CA THR A 34 -10.55 -7.60 -16.55
C THR A 34 -11.52 -8.38 -15.66
N ARG A 35 -11.73 -7.93 -14.42
CA ARG A 35 -12.73 -8.50 -13.50
C ARG A 35 -14.12 -8.37 -14.11
N PRO A 36 -15.05 -9.32 -13.87
CA PRO A 36 -16.42 -9.26 -14.40
C PRO A 36 -17.15 -7.95 -14.10
N GLN A 37 -16.98 -7.39 -12.89
CA GLN A 37 -17.55 -6.11 -12.48
C GLN A 37 -16.76 -4.91 -13.00
N GLY A 38 -15.58 -5.12 -13.59
CA GLY A 38 -14.67 -4.07 -13.99
C GLY A 38 -14.09 -3.32 -12.82
N VAL A 39 -13.81 -2.03 -13.04
CA VAL A 39 -13.26 -1.09 -12.05
C VAL A 39 -13.92 0.28 -12.20
N PRO A 40 -14.16 1.01 -11.10
CA PRO A 40 -14.67 2.39 -11.18
C PRO A 40 -13.60 3.38 -11.65
N TRP A 41 -12.34 3.06 -11.43
CA TRP A 41 -11.17 3.80 -11.88
C TRP A 41 -10.02 2.80 -12.18
N PRO A 42 -9.17 3.08 -13.18
CA PRO A 42 -9.23 4.17 -14.16
C PRO A 42 -10.37 4.02 -15.17
N GLY A 43 -10.73 5.11 -15.83
CA GLY A 43 -11.76 5.08 -16.88
C GLY A 43 -11.28 4.35 -18.16
N LYS A 44 -12.20 3.70 -18.86
CA LYS A 44 -11.93 2.92 -20.09
C LYS A 44 -11.26 3.72 -21.21
N ASN A 45 -11.41 5.04 -21.21
CA ASN A 45 -10.80 5.96 -22.17
C ASN A 45 -9.32 6.24 -21.89
N ASN A 46 -8.79 5.82 -20.73
CA ASN A 46 -7.38 5.94 -20.39
C ASN A 46 -6.62 4.67 -20.80
N ALA A 47 -6.20 4.59 -22.06
CA ALA A 47 -5.54 3.40 -22.60
C ALA A 47 -4.22 3.04 -21.88
N VAL A 48 -3.56 3.99 -21.23
CA VAL A 48 -2.32 3.76 -20.50
C VAL A 48 -2.58 3.08 -19.15
N LEU A 49 -3.58 3.56 -18.42
CA LEU A 49 -3.89 3.07 -17.09
C LEU A 49 -4.90 1.91 -17.11
N TYR A 50 -5.78 1.81 -18.10
CA TYR A 50 -6.84 0.81 -18.14
C TYR A 50 -6.30 -0.59 -18.48
N GLN A 51 -5.47 -1.12 -17.59
CA GLN A 51 -4.85 -2.45 -17.66
C GLN A 51 -4.57 -2.93 -16.24
N PRO A 52 -4.43 -4.25 -15.99
CA PRO A 52 -4.21 -4.77 -14.65
C PRO A 52 -2.98 -4.13 -13.97
N ALA A 53 -3.19 -3.58 -12.79
CA ALA A 53 -2.16 -3.08 -11.88
C ALA A 53 -2.13 -3.99 -10.65
N LEU A 54 -1.35 -5.06 -10.74
CA LEU A 54 -1.25 -6.11 -9.75
C LEU A 54 0.15 -6.15 -9.13
N PRO A 55 0.34 -6.78 -7.96
CA PRO A 55 1.63 -6.80 -7.24
C PRO A 55 2.82 -7.25 -8.09
N GLY A 56 2.63 -8.27 -8.95
CA GLY A 56 3.72 -8.75 -9.81
C GLY A 56 4.23 -7.69 -10.79
N ARG A 57 3.33 -6.90 -11.39
CA ARG A 57 3.71 -5.77 -12.26
C ARG A 57 4.43 -4.68 -11.46
N TYR A 58 3.91 -4.34 -10.29
CA TYR A 58 4.52 -3.35 -9.40
C TYR A 58 5.93 -3.79 -8.97
N ARG A 59 6.07 -5.03 -8.54
CA ARG A 59 7.36 -5.63 -8.13
C ARG A 59 8.42 -5.51 -9.21
N GLY A 60 8.05 -5.77 -10.47
CA GLY A 60 8.97 -5.66 -11.61
C GLY A 60 9.54 -4.25 -11.80
N ILE A 61 8.81 -3.21 -11.38
CA ILE A 61 9.23 -1.81 -11.46
C ILE A 61 9.96 -1.38 -10.18
N ALA A 62 9.44 -1.74 -9.02
CA ALA A 62 9.85 -1.24 -7.72
C ALA A 62 11.14 -1.89 -7.19
N THR A 63 11.29 -3.21 -7.35
CA THR A 63 12.44 -3.94 -6.83
C THR A 63 13.79 -3.46 -7.40
N PRO A 64 13.92 -3.18 -8.70
CA PRO A 64 15.16 -2.62 -9.25
C PRO A 64 15.53 -1.25 -8.70
N LEU A 65 14.57 -0.52 -8.12
CA LEU A 65 14.76 0.78 -7.49
C LEU A 65 15.05 0.67 -5.98
N GLY A 66 15.19 -0.54 -5.44
CA GLY A 66 15.44 -0.78 -4.02
C GLY A 66 14.18 -0.67 -3.13
N ILE A 67 13.00 -0.58 -3.71
CA ILE A 67 11.75 -0.57 -2.96
C ILE A 67 11.45 -2.00 -2.49
N THR A 68 11.28 -2.16 -1.18
CA THR A 68 11.13 -3.46 -0.53
C THR A 68 9.70 -3.76 -0.10
N GLY A 69 8.82 -2.75 -0.09
CA GLY A 69 7.42 -2.91 0.26
C GLY A 69 6.57 -1.75 -0.23
N ALA A 70 5.27 -1.96 -0.29
CA ALA A 70 4.32 -0.93 -0.65
C ALA A 70 3.04 -0.98 0.19
N ILE A 71 2.44 0.19 0.42
CA ILE A 71 1.10 0.33 0.99
C ILE A 71 0.14 0.62 -0.16
N GLU A 72 -0.81 -0.26 -0.34
CA GLU A 72 -1.91 -0.01 -1.25
C GLU A 72 -2.90 0.98 -0.64
N VAL A 73 -3.35 1.94 -1.43
CA VAL A 73 -4.40 2.89 -1.07
C VAL A 73 -5.58 2.71 -2.02
N GLU A 74 -6.78 2.66 -1.48
CA GLU A 74 -8.00 2.41 -2.23
C GLU A 74 -8.10 3.26 -3.52
N CYS A 75 -8.64 2.67 -4.56
CA CYS A 75 -9.01 3.32 -5.81
C CYS A 75 -10.41 2.92 -6.29
N SER A 76 -11.27 2.54 -5.33
CA SER A 76 -12.66 2.11 -5.56
C SER A 76 -13.55 2.49 -4.39
N PRO A 77 -14.79 2.96 -4.62
CA PRO A 77 -15.78 3.20 -3.57
C PRO A 77 -16.45 1.90 -3.11
N TRP A 78 -16.22 0.76 -3.76
CA TRP A 78 -16.90 -0.50 -3.46
C TRP A 78 -16.30 -1.18 -2.24
N VAL A 79 -17.12 -1.43 -1.25
CA VAL A 79 -16.69 -2.07 0.01
C VAL A 79 -16.04 -3.43 -0.21
N ASP A 80 -16.54 -4.21 -1.15
CA ASP A 80 -16.00 -5.54 -1.46
C ASP A 80 -14.61 -5.49 -2.10
N ASP A 81 -14.22 -4.37 -2.67
CA ASP A 81 -12.86 -4.19 -3.19
C ASP A 81 -11.81 -4.17 -2.09
N ASN A 82 -12.15 -3.78 -0.86
CA ASN A 82 -11.24 -3.95 0.29
C ASN A 82 -10.87 -5.43 0.49
N GLN A 83 -11.85 -6.34 0.42
CA GLN A 83 -11.55 -7.77 0.55
C GLN A 83 -10.73 -8.29 -0.62
N TRP A 84 -11.08 -7.89 -1.84
CA TRP A 84 -10.33 -8.28 -3.03
C TRP A 84 -8.85 -7.84 -2.95
N VAL A 85 -8.59 -6.61 -2.51
CA VAL A 85 -7.22 -6.11 -2.30
C VAL A 85 -6.50 -6.92 -1.23
N LEU A 86 -7.15 -7.19 -0.09
CA LEU A 86 -6.56 -7.99 0.99
C LEU A 86 -6.23 -9.42 0.52
N ASP A 87 -7.09 -10.04 -0.29
CA ASP A 87 -6.87 -11.39 -0.84
C ASP A 87 -5.68 -11.43 -1.83
N ILE A 88 -5.43 -10.33 -2.55
CA ILE A 88 -4.25 -10.18 -3.42
C ILE A 88 -3.01 -9.92 -2.58
N ALA A 89 -3.08 -9.01 -1.61
CA ALA A 89 -1.98 -8.65 -0.74
C ALA A 89 -1.48 -9.86 0.08
N ALA A 90 -2.38 -10.74 0.49
CA ALA A 90 -2.03 -11.98 1.19
C ALA A 90 -1.16 -12.93 0.35
N LYS A 91 -1.14 -12.77 -0.97
CA LYS A 91 -0.39 -13.63 -1.90
C LYS A 91 0.94 -13.06 -2.35
N ASP A 92 1.24 -11.82 -1.98
CA ASP A 92 2.48 -11.14 -2.41
C ASP A 92 3.07 -10.27 -1.30
N THR A 93 4.27 -10.62 -0.86
CA THR A 93 4.97 -9.98 0.26
C THR A 93 5.41 -8.54 0.01
N ILE A 94 5.30 -8.02 -1.23
CA ILE A 94 5.61 -6.62 -1.49
C ILE A 94 4.53 -5.68 -0.93
N ILE A 95 3.30 -6.17 -0.76
CA ILE A 95 2.24 -5.37 -0.15
C ILE A 95 2.30 -5.56 1.37
N VAL A 96 2.74 -4.53 2.06
CA VAL A 96 2.96 -4.55 3.52
C VAL A 96 1.83 -3.89 4.31
N GLY A 97 0.85 -3.33 3.62
CA GLY A 97 -0.36 -2.74 4.21
C GLY A 97 -1.33 -2.27 3.16
N THR A 98 -2.58 -2.08 3.58
CA THR A 98 -3.65 -1.53 2.74
C THR A 98 -4.40 -0.44 3.50
N VAL A 99 -4.84 0.58 2.77
CA VAL A 99 -5.71 1.65 3.23
C VAL A 99 -6.99 1.57 2.40
N GLY A 100 -8.05 1.07 3.01
CA GLY A 100 -9.28 0.77 2.32
C GLY A 100 -10.25 1.94 2.22
N ASN A 101 -11.40 1.68 1.60
CA ASN A 101 -12.51 2.61 1.51
C ASN A 101 -13.66 2.17 2.40
N LEU A 102 -13.98 2.96 3.41
CA LEU A 102 -15.20 2.85 4.22
C LEU A 102 -15.81 4.24 4.41
N GLU A 103 -17.09 4.28 4.74
CA GLU A 103 -17.85 5.52 4.88
C GLU A 103 -18.30 5.73 6.32
N PRO A 104 -17.54 6.51 7.15
CA PRO A 104 -18.00 6.93 8.46
C PRO A 104 -19.37 7.65 8.38
N GLY A 105 -20.18 7.53 9.42
CA GLY A 105 -21.53 8.07 9.46
C GLY A 105 -22.58 7.21 8.74
N LYS A 106 -22.20 6.09 8.12
CA LYS A 106 -23.15 5.14 7.54
C LYS A 106 -23.46 4.01 8.52
N PRO A 107 -24.70 3.48 8.53
CA PRO A 107 -25.11 2.42 9.47
C PRO A 107 -24.20 1.19 9.46
N GLU A 108 -23.64 0.84 8.30
CA GLU A 108 -22.78 -0.33 8.12
C GLU A 108 -21.32 -0.08 8.44
N PHE A 109 -20.90 1.16 8.69
CA PHE A 109 -19.50 1.54 8.86
C PHE A 109 -18.79 0.68 9.91
N ARG A 110 -19.33 0.63 11.13
CA ARG A 110 -18.73 -0.12 12.25
C ARG A 110 -18.60 -1.61 11.95
N LYS A 111 -19.64 -2.20 11.33
CA LYS A 111 -19.62 -3.61 10.92
C LYS A 111 -18.51 -3.89 9.91
N HIS A 112 -18.32 -3.02 8.93
CA HIS A 112 -17.25 -3.16 7.94
C HIS A 112 -15.88 -2.91 8.56
N LEU A 113 -15.74 -1.91 9.40
CA LEU A 113 -14.50 -1.64 10.13
C LEU A 113 -14.09 -2.84 10.99
N GLU A 114 -15.02 -3.42 11.76
CA GLU A 114 -14.80 -4.62 12.56
C GLU A 114 -14.42 -5.84 11.71
N ARG A 115 -14.96 -5.97 10.52
CA ARG A 115 -14.60 -7.03 9.57
C ARG A 115 -13.16 -6.89 9.11
N PHE A 116 -12.78 -5.72 8.62
CA PHE A 116 -11.51 -5.53 7.94
C PHE A 116 -10.33 -5.35 8.90
N HIS A 117 -10.52 -4.67 10.05
CA HIS A 117 -9.42 -4.47 11.01
C HIS A 117 -8.83 -5.76 11.59
N ARG A 118 -9.55 -6.88 11.49
CA ARG A 118 -9.03 -8.21 11.88
C ARG A 118 -7.89 -8.68 10.98
N ASN A 119 -7.79 -8.14 9.77
CA ASN A 119 -6.69 -8.45 8.88
C ASN A 119 -5.50 -7.52 9.20
N PRO A 120 -4.32 -8.06 9.54
CA PRO A 120 -3.16 -7.24 9.93
C PRO A 120 -2.62 -6.36 8.80
N LEU A 121 -3.01 -6.61 7.55
CA LEU A 121 -2.66 -5.74 6.43
C LEU A 121 -3.56 -4.51 6.33
N PHE A 122 -4.76 -4.53 6.90
CA PHE A 122 -5.66 -3.37 6.87
C PHE A 122 -5.21 -2.33 7.89
N ARG A 123 -4.63 -1.23 7.42
CA ARG A 123 -3.98 -0.22 8.26
C ARG A 123 -4.83 1.02 8.53
N GLY A 124 -5.85 1.24 7.72
CA GLY A 124 -6.71 2.41 7.87
C GLY A 124 -7.69 2.57 6.72
N ILE A 125 -8.36 3.70 6.72
CA ILE A 125 -9.30 4.08 5.67
C ILE A 125 -8.89 5.40 5.04
N ARG A 126 -9.18 5.56 3.76
CA ARG A 126 -9.12 6.83 3.05
C ARG A 126 -10.52 7.37 2.87
N TYR A 127 -10.74 8.56 3.35
CA TYR A 127 -11.97 9.32 3.13
C TYR A 127 -11.64 10.75 2.71
N GLY A 128 -12.41 11.32 1.79
CA GLY A 128 -12.14 12.66 1.29
C GLY A 128 -13.12 13.07 0.19
N ASN A 129 -12.79 14.14 -0.54
CA ASN A 129 -13.57 14.63 -1.69
C ASN A 129 -13.37 13.75 -2.91
N LEU A 130 -13.67 12.45 -2.76
CA LEU A 130 -13.56 11.41 -3.77
C LEU A 130 -14.92 10.72 -3.94
N TRP A 131 -15.15 10.12 -5.08
CA TRP A 131 -16.35 9.33 -5.35
C TRP A 131 -17.66 10.11 -5.17
N GLY A 132 -17.65 11.41 -5.50
CA GLY A 132 -18.81 12.30 -5.31
C GLY A 132 -19.07 12.74 -3.87
N ARG A 133 -18.19 12.41 -2.93
CA ARG A 133 -18.29 12.82 -1.52
C ARG A 133 -17.86 14.26 -1.33
N ASN A 134 -18.41 14.90 -0.29
CA ASN A 134 -18.02 16.23 0.18
C ASN A 134 -17.61 16.13 1.66
N LEU A 135 -16.31 16.03 1.92
CA LEU A 135 -15.78 15.90 3.29
C LEU A 135 -16.21 17.08 4.20
N GLY A 136 -16.22 18.30 3.67
CA GLY A 136 -16.65 19.47 4.43
C GLY A 136 -18.10 19.38 4.93
N ALA A 137 -19.00 18.85 4.09
CA ALA A 137 -20.38 18.60 4.48
C ALA A 137 -20.50 17.44 5.49
N GLU A 138 -19.69 16.39 5.34
CA GLU A 138 -19.70 15.26 6.27
C GLU A 138 -19.18 15.64 7.67
N LEU A 139 -18.16 16.49 7.75
CA LEU A 139 -17.60 16.96 9.03
C LEU A 139 -18.58 17.75 9.89
N SER A 140 -19.72 18.21 9.35
CA SER A 140 -20.77 18.86 10.12
C SER A 140 -21.80 17.89 10.73
N LYS A 141 -21.71 16.59 10.42
CA LYS A 141 -22.65 15.57 10.86
C LYS A 141 -22.15 14.87 12.13
N PRO A 142 -22.94 14.86 13.23
CA PRO A 142 -22.53 14.19 14.47
C PRO A 142 -22.19 12.70 14.28
N GLU A 143 -22.97 11.99 13.47
CA GLU A 143 -22.75 10.58 13.17
C GLU A 143 -21.42 10.31 12.47
N PHE A 144 -20.96 11.23 11.60
CA PHE A 144 -19.65 11.12 10.97
C PHE A 144 -18.51 11.34 11.96
N ILE A 145 -18.69 12.28 12.89
CA ILE A 145 -17.67 12.62 13.89
C ILE A 145 -17.54 11.53 14.97
N SER A 146 -18.64 10.80 15.24
CA SER A 146 -18.68 9.77 16.28
C SER A 146 -18.04 8.43 15.85
N ASP A 147 -17.87 8.21 14.59
CA ASP A 147 -17.24 7.01 14.00
C ASP A 147 -15.72 7.16 13.84
#